data_910e5e8ccec3c81f072212d93a8a0494
#
_entry.id   910e5e8ccec3c81f072212d93a8a0494
#
_cell.length_a   1.000
_cell.length_b   1.000
_cell.length_c   1.000
_cell.angle_alpha   90.00
_cell.angle_beta   90.00
_cell.angle_gamma   90.00
#
_symmetry.space_group_name_H-M   'P 1'
#
loop_
_entity.id
_entity.type
_entity.pdbx_description
1 polymer ?
#
loop_
_entity_poly.entity_id
_entity_poly.type
_entity_poly.pdbx_seq_one_letter_code
_entity_poly.pdbx_strand_id
1 'polypeptide(L)'
;MNAQLVAENIAQQLEGRVSFRRAMKSVIGRTMKSGAKGIKTMVAGRLGGAEIARTESYHEGTIPLQTLRADIDYGVARANTTYGVIGVKVWIYKGEVLKGELPVQRAERPDRRRRDDRNNGRGRDDRRPRRERAPRREGGND
;
A
#
# COMPACT_ATOMS: atom_id res chain seq x y z
N MET A 1 0.84 -7.10 -9.17
CA MET A 1 1.96 -7.23 -8.21
C MET A 1 2.75 -5.95 -8.21
N ASN A 2 3.08 -5.38 -7.05
CA ASN A 2 3.82 -4.12 -6.93
C ASN A 2 5.00 -4.35 -5.98
N ALA A 3 6.23 -4.12 -6.48
CA ALA A 3 7.45 -4.35 -5.71
C ALA A 3 7.57 -3.40 -4.50
N GLN A 4 7.01 -2.19 -4.59
CA GLN A 4 7.01 -1.22 -3.50
C GLN A 4 6.24 -1.74 -2.30
N LEU A 5 5.02 -2.28 -2.51
CA LEU A 5 4.22 -2.87 -1.43
C LEU A 5 4.90 -4.09 -0.79
N VAL A 6 5.60 -4.87 -1.59
CA VAL A 6 6.38 -6.02 -1.10
C VAL A 6 7.55 -5.56 -0.23
N ALA A 7 8.26 -4.50 -0.63
CA ALA A 7 9.34 -3.91 0.14
C ALA A 7 8.85 -3.33 1.48
N GLU A 8 7.73 -2.61 1.46
CA GLU A 8 7.10 -2.06 2.67
C GLU A 8 6.64 -3.16 3.63
N ASN A 9 6.10 -4.26 3.11
CA ASN A 9 5.70 -5.40 3.94
C ASN A 9 6.91 -6.05 4.64
N ILE A 10 8.06 -6.15 3.96
CA ILE A 10 9.30 -6.61 4.60
C ILE A 10 9.74 -5.62 5.68
N ALA A 11 9.71 -4.32 5.39
CA ALA A 11 10.10 -3.28 6.34
C ALA A 11 9.24 -3.33 7.61
N GLN A 12 7.94 -3.43 7.49
CA GLN A 12 7.01 -3.57 8.62
C GLN A 12 7.29 -4.81 9.47
N GLN A 13 7.60 -5.95 8.83
CA GLN A 13 7.97 -7.16 9.57
C GLN A 13 9.29 -6.99 10.33
N LEU A 14 10.26 -6.28 9.77
CA LEU A 14 11.53 -5.98 10.44
C LEU A 14 11.34 -5.03 11.64
N GLU A 15 10.48 -4.03 11.52
CA GLU A 15 10.08 -3.14 12.62
C GLU A 15 9.33 -3.92 13.72
N GLY A 16 8.52 -4.91 13.34
CA GLY A 16 7.85 -5.85 14.23
C GLY A 16 8.77 -6.89 14.88
N ARG A 17 10.11 -6.72 14.78
CA ARG A 17 11.13 -7.62 15.36
C ARG A 17 11.09 -9.06 14.84
N VAL A 18 10.53 -9.29 13.67
CA VAL A 18 10.60 -10.58 13.01
C VAL A 18 12.03 -10.80 12.49
N SER A 19 12.53 -12.04 12.62
CA SER A 19 13.84 -12.39 12.05
C SER A 19 13.86 -12.07 10.55
N PHE A 20 14.88 -11.32 10.11
CA PHE A 20 15.02 -10.90 8.72
C PHE A 20 15.00 -12.07 7.72
N ARG A 21 15.59 -13.22 8.09
CA ARG A 21 15.56 -14.42 7.25
C ARG A 21 14.15 -14.95 7.07
N ARG A 22 13.35 -14.96 8.12
CA ARG A 22 11.95 -15.42 8.08
C ARG A 22 11.09 -14.45 7.28
N ALA A 23 11.26 -13.15 7.50
CA ALA A 23 10.54 -12.11 6.77
C ALA A 23 10.78 -12.22 5.26
N MET A 24 12.05 -12.27 4.83
CA MET A 24 12.40 -12.37 3.42
C MET A 24 11.86 -13.65 2.78
N LYS A 25 12.07 -14.82 3.38
CA LYS A 25 11.59 -16.11 2.84
C LYS A 25 10.07 -16.18 2.76
N SER A 26 9.36 -15.68 3.77
CA SER A 26 7.88 -15.65 3.78
C SER A 26 7.34 -14.80 2.64
N VAL A 27 7.92 -13.62 2.43
CA VAL A 27 7.49 -12.70 1.38
C VAL A 27 7.83 -13.24 0.00
N ILE A 28 9.02 -13.82 -0.19
CA ILE A 28 9.42 -14.48 -1.43
C ILE A 28 8.41 -15.57 -1.80
N GLY A 29 8.14 -16.51 -0.90
CA GLY A 29 7.20 -17.60 -1.18
C GLY A 29 5.78 -17.11 -1.48
N ARG A 30 5.33 -16.03 -0.84
CA ARG A 30 4.03 -15.41 -1.12
C ARG A 30 4.00 -14.76 -2.50
N THR A 31 5.06 -14.06 -2.89
CA THR A 31 5.16 -13.41 -4.20
C THR A 31 5.25 -14.43 -5.33
N MET A 32 5.98 -15.51 -5.16
CA MET A 32 6.05 -16.60 -6.13
C MET A 32 4.68 -17.28 -6.32
N LYS A 33 3.94 -17.52 -5.24
CA LYS A 33 2.56 -18.03 -5.30
C LYS A 33 1.59 -17.09 -6.02
N SER A 34 1.86 -15.79 -6.01
CA SER A 34 1.06 -14.80 -6.73
C SER A 34 1.38 -14.73 -8.22
N GLY A 35 2.28 -15.58 -8.74
CA GLY A 35 2.58 -15.70 -10.16
C GLY A 35 3.77 -14.88 -10.67
N ALA A 36 4.68 -14.43 -9.77
CA ALA A 36 5.95 -13.85 -10.21
C ALA A 36 6.83 -14.93 -10.86
N LYS A 37 7.54 -14.61 -11.94
CA LYS A 37 8.52 -15.50 -12.57
C LYS A 37 9.83 -15.55 -11.79
N GLY A 38 10.10 -14.52 -11.00
CA GLY A 38 11.25 -14.46 -10.11
C GLY A 38 11.20 -13.25 -9.20
N ILE A 39 11.87 -13.37 -8.06
CA ILE A 39 12.01 -12.29 -7.08
C ILE A 39 13.42 -12.31 -6.49
N LYS A 40 13.98 -11.11 -6.31
CA LYS A 40 15.20 -10.89 -5.53
C LYS A 40 14.91 -9.87 -4.44
N THR A 41 15.26 -10.21 -3.22
CA THR A 41 15.17 -9.30 -2.08
C THR A 41 16.56 -9.07 -1.53
N MET A 42 16.85 -7.84 -1.12
CA MET A 42 18.11 -7.45 -0.52
C MET A 42 17.82 -6.59 0.71
N VAL A 43 18.47 -6.90 1.81
CA VAL A 43 18.34 -6.17 3.06
C VAL A 43 19.73 -5.77 3.54
N ALA A 44 19.91 -4.51 3.87
CA ALA A 44 21.20 -3.95 4.25
C ALA A 44 21.07 -3.11 5.54
N GLY A 45 21.95 -3.35 6.49
CA GLY A 45 21.99 -2.64 7.78
C GLY A 45 22.44 -3.53 8.93
N ARG A 46 22.12 -3.12 10.15
CA ARG A 46 22.41 -3.87 11.38
C ARG A 46 21.39 -5.01 11.57
N LEU A 47 21.56 -6.08 10.79
CA LEU A 47 20.63 -7.20 10.77
C LEU A 47 20.64 -7.97 12.09
N GLY A 48 19.47 -8.08 12.72
CA GLY A 48 19.34 -8.74 14.02
C GLY A 48 20.00 -8.01 15.18
N GLY A 49 20.31 -6.72 15.05
CA GLY A 49 20.96 -5.91 16.08
C GLY A 49 22.49 -6.05 16.12
N ALA A 50 23.10 -6.69 15.11
CA ALA A 50 24.58 -6.80 15.03
C ALA A 50 25.23 -5.41 14.97
N GLU A 51 26.39 -5.25 15.60
CA GLU A 51 27.13 -3.99 15.58
C GLU A 51 27.64 -3.63 14.20
N ILE A 52 28.09 -4.64 13.45
CA ILE A 52 28.59 -4.47 12.09
C ILE A 52 27.42 -4.66 11.12
N ALA A 53 27.17 -3.66 10.30
CA ALA A 53 26.19 -3.73 9.24
C ALA A 53 26.65 -4.70 8.15
N ARG A 54 25.70 -5.48 7.63
CA ARG A 54 25.93 -6.36 6.50
C ARG A 54 24.75 -6.35 5.56
N THR A 55 25.00 -6.84 4.34
CA THR A 55 23.98 -7.00 3.31
C THR A 55 23.69 -8.46 3.09
N GLU A 56 22.44 -8.84 3.15
CA GLU A 56 21.96 -10.19 2.85
C GLU A 56 21.00 -10.12 1.67
N SER A 57 21.10 -11.05 0.74
CA SER A 57 20.20 -11.14 -0.40
C SER A 57 19.70 -12.56 -0.59
N TYR A 58 18.41 -12.68 -0.89
CA TYR A 58 17.78 -13.95 -1.27
C TYR A 58 17.07 -13.76 -2.60
N HIS A 59 17.07 -14.80 -3.42
CA HIS A 59 16.38 -14.81 -4.71
C HIS A 59 15.70 -16.16 -4.93
N GLU A 60 14.63 -16.14 -5.69
CA GLU A 60 13.92 -17.33 -6.14
C GLU A 60 13.40 -17.09 -7.56
N GLY A 61 13.47 -18.13 -8.39
CA GLY A 61 13.14 -18.03 -9.81
C GLY A 61 14.21 -17.33 -10.64
N THR A 62 13.84 -16.88 -11.83
CA THR A 62 14.74 -16.23 -12.77
C THR A 62 14.60 -14.72 -12.70
N ILE A 63 15.74 -13.99 -12.63
CA ILE A 63 15.74 -12.52 -12.62
C ILE A 63 16.81 -12.02 -13.58
N PRO A 64 16.46 -11.81 -14.85
CA PRO A 64 17.40 -11.37 -15.87
C PRO A 64 17.60 -9.86 -15.81
N LEU A 65 18.41 -9.36 -14.86
CA LEU A 65 18.62 -7.92 -14.66
C LEU A 65 19.30 -7.22 -15.84
N GLN A 66 19.99 -7.96 -16.71
CA GLN A 66 20.68 -7.43 -17.89
C GLN A 66 19.81 -7.41 -19.14
N THR A 67 18.66 -8.04 -19.13
CA THR A 67 17.78 -8.16 -20.29
C THR A 67 16.86 -6.94 -20.40
N LEU A 68 17.03 -6.13 -21.45
CA LEU A 68 16.24 -4.90 -21.63
C LEU A 68 14.74 -5.14 -21.85
N ARG A 69 14.38 -6.30 -22.42
CA ARG A 69 12.98 -6.68 -22.65
C ARG A 69 12.29 -7.26 -21.41
N ALA A 70 13.02 -7.46 -20.30
CA ALA A 70 12.46 -7.99 -19.08
C ALA A 70 11.68 -6.89 -18.33
N ASP A 71 10.42 -7.18 -17.97
CA ASP A 71 9.61 -6.33 -17.09
C ASP A 71 9.98 -6.65 -15.65
N ILE A 72 10.83 -5.80 -15.06
CA ILE A 72 11.29 -5.90 -13.69
C ILE A 72 10.79 -4.71 -12.91
N ASP A 73 9.90 -4.98 -11.95
CA ASP A 73 9.41 -3.99 -11.01
C ASP A 73 10.38 -3.86 -9.84
N TYR A 74 10.68 -2.63 -9.43
CA TYR A 74 11.65 -2.31 -8.39
C TYR A 74 10.98 -1.51 -7.27
N GLY A 75 11.22 -1.94 -6.02
CA GLY A 75 10.72 -1.26 -4.83
C GLY A 75 11.80 -1.07 -3.78
N VAL A 76 11.73 0.04 -3.06
CA VAL A 76 12.65 0.38 -1.95
C VAL A 76 11.84 0.79 -0.73
N ALA A 77 12.21 0.24 0.43
CA ALA A 77 11.63 0.64 1.71
C ALA A 77 12.73 0.80 2.76
N ARG A 78 12.42 1.52 3.83
CA ARG A 78 13.26 1.68 5.00
C ARG A 78 12.53 1.15 6.21
N ALA A 79 13.19 0.29 7.00
CA ALA A 79 12.69 -0.19 8.27
C ALA A 79 13.41 0.53 9.39
N ASN A 80 12.68 1.25 10.23
CA ASN A 80 13.21 1.97 11.37
C ASN A 80 13.23 1.03 12.58
N THR A 81 14.38 0.50 12.90
CA THR A 81 14.56 -0.38 14.05
C THR A 81 15.22 0.36 15.21
N THR A 82 15.16 -0.22 16.42
CA THR A 82 15.81 0.35 17.62
C THR A 82 17.34 0.47 17.46
N TYR A 83 17.94 -0.31 16.56
CA TYR A 83 19.39 -0.32 16.29
C TYR A 83 19.80 0.56 15.11
N GLY A 84 18.84 1.21 14.43
CA GLY A 84 19.06 2.03 13.26
C GLY A 84 18.15 1.68 12.11
N VAL A 85 18.41 2.26 10.95
CA VAL A 85 17.61 2.08 9.74
C VAL A 85 18.15 0.92 8.92
N ILE A 86 17.28 0.02 8.50
CA ILE A 86 17.60 -1.08 7.59
C ILE A 86 16.99 -0.75 6.22
N GLY A 87 17.82 -0.74 5.18
CA GLY A 87 17.38 -0.56 3.80
C GLY A 87 16.90 -1.88 3.21
N VAL A 88 15.72 -1.87 2.58
CA VAL A 88 15.12 -3.01 1.87
C VAL A 88 15.01 -2.67 0.40
N LYS A 89 15.48 -3.56 -0.48
CA LYS A 89 15.34 -3.46 -1.93
C LYS A 89 14.70 -4.74 -2.46
N VAL A 90 13.76 -4.60 -3.37
CA VAL A 90 13.05 -5.73 -3.96
C VAL A 90 12.98 -5.56 -5.48
N TRP A 91 13.26 -6.63 -6.21
CA TRP A 91 13.09 -6.74 -7.65
C TRP A 91 12.13 -7.89 -7.93
N ILE A 92 11.10 -7.65 -8.71
CA ILE A 92 10.12 -8.66 -9.12
C ILE A 92 10.11 -8.75 -10.63
N TYR A 93 10.43 -9.92 -11.15
CA TYR A 93 10.34 -10.22 -12.57
C TYR A 93 8.93 -10.71 -12.91
N LYS A 94 8.23 -9.94 -13.74
CA LYS A 94 6.85 -10.25 -14.19
C LYS A 94 6.82 -11.04 -15.50
N GLY A 95 7.82 -10.86 -16.34
CA GLY A 95 7.94 -11.50 -17.64
C GLY A 95 8.69 -10.67 -18.66
N GLU A 96 8.70 -11.11 -19.90
CA GLU A 96 9.27 -10.36 -21.01
C GLU A 96 8.18 -9.55 -21.71
N VAL A 97 8.52 -8.30 -22.10
CA VAL A 97 7.70 -7.44 -22.93
C VAL A 97 8.27 -7.46 -24.34
N LEU A 98 7.51 -7.98 -25.29
CA LEU A 98 7.90 -8.00 -26.70
C LEU A 98 7.63 -6.65 -27.37
N LYS A 99 8.30 -6.39 -28.48
CA LYS A 99 8.16 -5.15 -29.24
C LYS A 99 6.69 -4.89 -29.60
N GLY A 100 6.12 -3.78 -29.09
CA GLY A 100 4.72 -3.41 -29.31
C GLY A 100 3.79 -3.56 -28.10
N GLU A 101 4.18 -4.33 -27.09
CA GLU A 101 3.45 -4.44 -25.83
C GLU A 101 4.10 -3.50 -24.80
N LEU A 102 3.72 -2.22 -24.83
CA LEU A 102 4.08 -1.35 -23.71
C LEU A 102 3.34 -1.83 -22.45
N PRO A 103 4.03 -1.97 -21.31
CA PRO A 103 3.34 -2.22 -20.07
C PRO A 103 2.33 -1.11 -19.86
N VAL A 104 1.05 -1.46 -19.87
CA VAL A 104 -0.03 -0.50 -19.61
C VAL A 104 0.20 0.00 -18.19
N GLN A 105 0.85 1.15 -18.06
CA GLN A 105 0.79 1.90 -16.82
C GLN A 105 -0.68 2.17 -16.60
N ARG A 106 -1.26 1.44 -15.66
CA ARG A 106 -2.62 1.70 -15.19
C ARG A 106 -2.59 3.11 -14.64
N ALA A 107 -2.96 4.08 -15.49
CA ALA A 107 -3.15 5.44 -15.04
C ALA A 107 -4.05 5.35 -13.80
N GLU A 108 -3.56 5.87 -12.70
CA GLU A 108 -4.34 6.02 -11.48
C GLU A 108 -5.64 6.71 -11.89
N ARG A 109 -6.75 5.99 -11.82
CA ARG A 109 -8.05 6.58 -12.09
C ARG A 109 -8.22 7.68 -11.05
N PRO A 110 -8.37 8.95 -11.46
CA PRO A 110 -8.60 10.02 -10.49
C PRO A 110 -9.82 9.65 -9.66
N ASP A 111 -9.63 9.66 -8.36
CA ASP A 111 -10.63 9.28 -7.37
C ASP A 111 -11.91 10.12 -7.58
N ARG A 112 -12.93 9.53 -8.21
CA ARG A 112 -14.21 10.15 -8.49
C ARG A 112 -15.01 10.49 -7.22
N ARG A 113 -14.54 10.07 -6.04
CA ARG A 113 -15.24 10.26 -4.77
C ARG A 113 -15.19 11.68 -4.21
N ARG A 114 -14.34 12.56 -4.74
CA ARG A 114 -14.24 13.94 -4.23
C ARG A 114 -15.15 14.97 -4.93
N ARG A 115 -15.98 14.56 -5.88
CA ARG A 115 -16.87 15.52 -6.59
C ARG A 115 -18.30 15.58 -6.07
N ASP A 116 -18.76 14.64 -5.25
CA ASP A 116 -20.17 14.63 -4.82
C ASP A 116 -20.43 15.46 -3.54
N ASP A 117 -19.40 15.82 -2.77
CA ASP A 117 -19.59 16.60 -1.53
C ASP A 117 -19.77 18.11 -1.73
N ARG A 118 -19.61 18.62 -2.96
CA ARG A 118 -19.81 20.08 -3.22
C ARG A 118 -21.21 20.46 -3.66
N ASN A 119 -22.11 19.51 -3.91
CA ASN A 119 -23.45 19.83 -4.41
C ASN A 119 -24.58 19.58 -3.42
N ASN A 120 -24.31 19.18 -2.19
CA ASN A 120 -25.34 18.94 -1.17
C ASN A 120 -25.51 20.10 -0.17
N GLY A 121 -25.02 21.29 -0.50
CA GLY A 121 -25.04 22.49 0.34
C GLY A 121 -25.96 23.62 -0.13
N ARG A 122 -26.96 23.37 -0.97
CA ARG A 122 -27.92 24.42 -1.37
C ARG A 122 -29.34 24.00 -1.13
N GLY A 123 -29.88 24.54 -0.06
CA GLY A 123 -31.27 25.01 -0.05
C GLY A 123 -32.34 24.03 0.38
N ARG A 124 -32.72 24.09 1.61
CA ARG A 124 -34.16 24.13 1.98
C ARG A 124 -34.33 24.90 3.25
N ASP A 125 -34.43 26.22 3.08
CA ASP A 125 -34.99 27.16 4.04
C ASP A 125 -36.51 27.05 3.90
N ASP A 126 -37.10 26.05 4.50
CA ASP A 126 -38.55 25.92 4.63
C ASP A 126 -38.97 26.53 5.98
N ARG A 127 -39.03 27.86 5.99
CA ARG A 127 -39.73 28.62 7.06
C ARG A 127 -41.24 28.35 6.91
N ARG A 128 -41.76 27.33 7.60
CA ARG A 128 -43.19 27.20 7.85
C ARG A 128 -43.58 28.19 8.96
N PRO A 129 -44.56 29.06 8.73
CA PRO A 129 -45.05 29.96 9.79
C PRO A 129 -45.77 29.15 10.88
N ARG A 130 -45.39 29.45 12.10
CA ARG A 130 -45.95 28.88 13.33
C ARG A 130 -47.41 29.35 13.43
N ARG A 131 -48.36 28.40 13.26
CA ARG A 131 -49.79 28.67 13.55
C ARG A 131 -49.95 28.91 15.05
N GLU A 132 -50.41 30.10 15.38
CA GLU A 132 -50.87 30.48 16.72
C GLU A 132 -52.04 29.57 17.14
N ARG A 133 -51.86 28.93 18.30
CA ARG A 133 -52.95 28.23 18.98
C ARG A 133 -53.83 29.26 19.68
N ALA A 134 -55.10 29.29 19.31
CA ALA A 134 -56.17 30.04 20.00
C ALA A 134 -56.34 29.52 21.44
N PRO A 135 -56.69 30.43 22.40
CA PRO A 135 -56.85 30.08 23.81
C PRO A 135 -58.11 29.24 24.03
N ARG A 136 -57.94 28.18 24.81
CA ARG A 136 -59.05 27.34 25.31
C ARG A 136 -59.89 28.18 26.29
N ARG A 137 -61.17 28.33 25.99
CA ARG A 137 -62.17 28.87 26.92
C ARG A 137 -62.42 27.85 28.01
N GLU A 138 -62.19 28.26 29.24
CA GLU A 138 -62.74 27.64 30.42
C GLU A 138 -64.23 27.91 30.44
N GLY A 139 -65.01 26.84 30.44
CA GLY A 139 -66.41 26.87 30.78
C GLY A 139 -66.58 26.15 32.09
N GLY A 140 -66.90 26.92 33.12
CA GLY A 140 -67.39 26.40 34.34
C GLY A 140 -68.83 25.90 34.20
N ASN A 141 -69.20 25.04 34.99
CA ASN A 141 -70.36 25.16 35.84
C ASN A 141 -70.83 23.85 36.43
N ASP A 142 -71.20 24.09 37.66
CA ASP A 142 -72.22 23.47 38.51
C ASP A 142 -72.07 21.97 38.85
#